data_cbc28e435c844cd0f6c86924555c8edc
#
_entry.id   cbc28e435c844cd0f6c86924555c8edc
#
_cell.length_a   1.000
_cell.length_b   1.000
_cell.length_c   1.000
_cell.angle_alpha   90.00
_cell.angle_beta   90.00
_cell.angle_gamma   90.00
#
_symmetry.space_group_name_H-M   'P 1'
#
loop_
_entity.id
_entity.type
_entity.pdbx_description
1 polymer ?
#
loop_
_entity_poly.entity_id
_entity_poly.type
_entity_poly.pdbx_seq_one_letter_code
_entity_poly.pdbx_strand_id
1 'polypeptide(L)'
;FMRMKKCFLCLMILIVATKIFATGGKGIEPNKPGSLRFTENKNQWDWWILYKAGIPGGSAYLTRNGFCYLTASQADESLFHLHPHNGPVNVNGNALWVSFGNTNPEVKATGENPYLDYSNFFIGKDESKWAGSVSIYNNVWYQNFYNSIDMLVRSNGTLMKYDLIVKPGADEKQISITYNGAEKIEIRNGSLYITTNIGQITEAKPLAYLVDSWNTNTTFSNQQTVACKFALSGNTVTFNFPNGFDHNKTLVIDPTLIFSTYTGSTADNFGYTSTYDAAGDLYLGGYVNAISFTTGLPTGAYPTTAGAFDVTWNGGTGGQGGTGSGIGYSCDMGITKFTPNGTALIYSTFLGGSDNETPHSLFVNNQDQLVVYGRTYSNDFPTTATAYDQTYNGLGDISVTVFNQSG
;
A
#
# COMPACT_ATOMS: atom_id res chain seq x y z
N PHE A 1 19.48 31.75 -59.51
CA PHE A 1 18.86 32.34 -58.30
C PHE A 1 17.35 32.18 -58.43
N MET A 2 16.79 31.19 -57.76
CA MET A 2 15.34 30.95 -57.84
C MET A 2 14.81 30.68 -56.43
N ARG A 3 14.00 31.60 -55.90
CA ARG A 3 13.34 31.47 -54.60
C ARG A 3 12.10 30.59 -54.75
N MET A 4 12.07 29.46 -54.02
CA MET A 4 10.86 28.64 -53.88
C MET A 4 9.91 29.24 -52.83
N LYS A 5 8.69 29.51 -53.21
CA LYS A 5 7.58 29.87 -52.34
C LYS A 5 6.96 28.60 -51.75
N LYS A 6 6.87 28.53 -50.41
CA LYS A 6 6.13 27.48 -49.69
C LYS A 6 4.63 27.78 -49.79
N CYS A 7 3.87 26.82 -50.31
CA CYS A 7 2.41 26.83 -50.32
C CYS A 7 1.94 26.00 -49.09
N PHE A 8 1.27 26.61 -48.12
CA PHE A 8 0.61 25.95 -47.02
C PHE A 8 -0.80 25.53 -47.47
N LEU A 9 -1.03 24.22 -47.54
CA LEU A 9 -2.37 23.66 -47.77
C LEU A 9 -2.91 23.18 -46.43
N CYS A 10 -3.85 23.95 -45.83
CA CYS A 10 -4.62 23.54 -44.66
C CYS A 10 -5.63 22.47 -45.03
N LEU A 11 -5.42 21.23 -44.63
CA LEU A 11 -6.39 20.15 -44.73
C LEU A 11 -7.19 20.09 -43.40
N MET A 12 -8.42 20.57 -43.44
CA MET A 12 -9.40 20.34 -42.35
C MET A 12 -9.86 18.88 -42.39
N ILE A 13 -9.44 18.08 -41.42
CA ILE A 13 -10.01 16.75 -41.21
C ILE A 13 -11.19 16.90 -40.26
N LEU A 14 -12.38 16.66 -40.79
CA LEU A 14 -13.65 16.58 -40.07
C LEU A 14 -13.67 15.21 -39.32
N ILE A 15 -13.45 15.20 -38.00
CA ILE A 15 -13.58 13.98 -37.24
C ILE A 15 -15.07 13.77 -36.92
N VAL A 16 -15.68 12.84 -37.59
CA VAL A 16 -17.00 12.30 -37.25
C VAL A 16 -16.78 11.33 -36.07
N ALA A 17 -17.17 11.74 -34.88
CA ALA A 17 -17.17 10.87 -33.69
C ALA A 17 -18.31 9.84 -33.83
N THR A 18 -18.00 8.66 -34.34
CA THR A 18 -18.87 7.49 -34.20
C THR A 18 -18.71 6.95 -32.75
N LYS A 19 -19.78 7.03 -31.96
CA LYS A 19 -19.87 6.33 -30.69
C LYS A 19 -19.87 4.83 -30.94
N ILE A 20 -18.72 4.18 -30.74
CA ILE A 20 -18.65 2.72 -30.64
C ILE A 20 -19.04 2.36 -29.21
N PHE A 21 -20.23 1.75 -29.04
CA PHE A 21 -20.61 1.08 -27.82
C PHE A 21 -19.73 -0.18 -27.70
N ALA A 22 -18.73 -0.15 -26.84
CA ALA A 22 -17.99 -1.34 -26.47
C ALA A 22 -18.89 -2.22 -25.60
N THR A 23 -19.28 -3.38 -26.12
CA THR A 23 -19.90 -4.46 -25.36
C THR A 23 -18.90 -4.96 -24.33
N GLY A 24 -19.37 -5.05 -23.06
CA GLY A 24 -18.71 -5.44 -21.82
C GLY A 24 -17.44 -6.29 -21.91
N GLY A 25 -16.30 -5.68 -22.02
CA GLY A 25 -15.03 -6.22 -21.59
C GLY A 25 -14.92 -6.01 -20.08
N LYS A 26 -14.47 -7.04 -19.34
CA LYS A 26 -14.13 -6.95 -17.91
C LYS A 26 -13.31 -5.68 -17.71
N GLY A 27 -13.80 -4.76 -16.87
CA GLY A 27 -13.13 -3.50 -16.61
C GLY A 27 -11.72 -3.75 -16.11
N ILE A 28 -10.73 -3.24 -16.84
CA ILE A 28 -9.36 -3.14 -16.36
C ILE A 28 -9.42 -2.12 -15.23
N GLU A 29 -9.16 -2.55 -14.00
CA GLU A 29 -9.01 -1.65 -12.86
C GLU A 29 -7.93 -0.61 -13.21
N PRO A 30 -8.20 0.70 -13.06
CA PRO A 30 -7.18 1.69 -13.31
C PRO A 30 -6.00 1.46 -12.35
N ASN A 31 -4.77 1.56 -12.88
CA ASN A 31 -3.52 1.44 -12.14
C ASN A 31 -3.60 2.22 -10.82
N LYS A 32 -3.62 1.53 -9.67
CA LYS A 32 -3.47 2.20 -8.37
C LYS A 32 -2.05 2.76 -8.33
N PRO A 33 -1.85 4.07 -8.17
CA PRO A 33 -0.53 4.64 -8.01
C PRO A 33 0.23 3.94 -6.87
N GLY A 34 1.47 3.52 -7.10
CA GLY A 34 2.30 2.85 -6.11
C GLY A 34 2.17 1.32 -6.04
N SER A 35 1.38 0.68 -6.91
CA SER A 35 1.35 -0.79 -6.98
C SER A 35 2.61 -1.37 -7.60
N LEU A 36 3.06 -2.54 -7.10
CA LEU A 36 4.16 -3.27 -7.71
C LEU A 36 3.79 -3.75 -9.11
N ARG A 37 4.78 -3.77 -9.98
CA ARG A 37 4.65 -4.14 -11.37
C ARG A 37 5.57 -5.32 -11.67
N PHE A 38 4.99 -6.48 -11.92
CA PHE A 38 5.73 -7.71 -12.19
C PHE A 38 6.09 -7.81 -13.67
N THR A 39 7.33 -7.50 -13.99
CA THR A 39 7.85 -7.57 -15.36
C THR A 39 8.32 -8.99 -15.65
N GLU A 40 7.83 -9.56 -16.74
CA GLU A 40 8.18 -10.91 -17.21
C GLU A 40 9.65 -11.01 -17.63
N ASN A 41 10.28 -12.17 -17.40
CA ASN A 41 11.58 -12.47 -17.98
C ASN A 41 11.43 -13.15 -19.35
N LYS A 42 11.83 -12.43 -20.40
CA LYS A 42 11.95 -12.95 -21.78
C LYS A 42 13.41 -13.09 -22.18
N ASN A 43 14.27 -13.61 -21.28
CA ASN A 43 15.69 -13.81 -21.43
C ASN A 43 16.58 -12.57 -21.16
N GLN A 44 16.01 -11.41 -20.78
CA GLN A 44 16.80 -10.22 -20.41
C GLN A 44 17.50 -10.36 -19.06
N TRP A 45 17.13 -11.34 -18.23
CA TRP A 45 17.74 -11.67 -16.95
C TRP A 45 18.10 -13.15 -16.89
N ASP A 46 18.74 -13.58 -15.83
CA ASP A 46 19.13 -14.95 -15.62
C ASP A 46 17.92 -15.90 -15.61
N TRP A 47 18.12 -17.12 -16.03
CA TRP A 47 17.09 -18.14 -16.28
C TRP A 47 16.26 -18.54 -15.02
N TRP A 48 16.80 -18.31 -13.82
CA TRP A 48 16.13 -18.61 -12.56
C TRP A 48 15.07 -17.53 -12.18
N ILE A 49 15.14 -16.36 -12.78
CA ILE A 49 14.18 -15.27 -12.60
C ILE A 49 13.00 -15.51 -13.53
N LEU A 50 11.79 -15.55 -12.98
CA LEU A 50 10.55 -15.61 -13.77
C LEU A 50 9.97 -14.22 -13.98
N TYR A 51 9.90 -13.44 -12.89
CA TYR A 51 9.43 -12.05 -12.90
C TYR A 51 10.30 -11.20 -11.98
N LYS A 52 10.31 -9.89 -12.25
CA LYS A 52 10.97 -8.87 -11.42
C LYS A 52 9.99 -7.77 -11.10
N ALA A 53 10.02 -7.28 -9.85
CA ALA A 53 9.32 -6.06 -9.43
C ALA A 53 10.29 -5.13 -8.68
N GLY A 54 10.16 -3.82 -8.90
CA GLY A 54 10.84 -2.81 -8.08
C GLY A 54 10.15 -2.71 -6.72
N ILE A 55 10.92 -2.74 -5.64
CA ILE A 55 10.46 -2.53 -4.28
C ILE A 55 11.24 -1.38 -3.65
N PRO A 56 10.78 -0.76 -2.55
CA PRO A 56 11.57 0.23 -1.83
C PRO A 56 12.96 -0.32 -1.48
N GLY A 57 14.01 0.43 -1.82
CA GLY A 57 15.41 0.04 -1.58
C GLY A 57 15.95 -1.08 -2.46
N GLY A 58 15.22 -1.55 -3.50
CA GLY A 58 15.76 -2.65 -4.31
C GLY A 58 14.81 -3.31 -5.31
N SER A 59 14.91 -4.62 -5.40
CA SER A 59 14.10 -5.44 -6.32
C SER A 59 13.68 -6.76 -5.68
N ALA A 60 12.48 -7.19 -6.01
CA ALA A 60 12.02 -8.55 -5.75
C ALA A 60 12.06 -9.36 -7.04
N TYR A 61 12.63 -10.54 -6.97
CA TYR A 61 12.70 -11.51 -8.06
C TYR A 61 11.85 -12.72 -7.70
N LEU A 62 10.92 -13.07 -8.55
CA LEU A 62 10.11 -14.28 -8.42
C LEU A 62 10.84 -15.43 -9.10
N THR A 63 10.94 -16.55 -8.41
CA THR A 63 11.59 -17.79 -8.86
C THR A 63 10.58 -18.93 -8.92
N ARG A 64 11.00 -20.12 -9.36
CA ARG A 64 10.09 -21.28 -9.39
C ARG A 64 9.61 -21.71 -8.01
N ASN A 65 10.44 -21.55 -6.99
CA ASN A 65 10.16 -22.04 -5.64
C ASN A 65 10.14 -20.94 -4.58
N GLY A 66 9.94 -19.69 -4.97
CA GLY A 66 9.85 -18.59 -4.01
C GLY A 66 10.33 -17.25 -4.54
N PHE A 67 11.07 -16.50 -3.71
CA PHE A 67 11.43 -15.11 -3.98
C PHE A 67 12.89 -14.85 -3.60
N CYS A 68 13.49 -13.87 -4.26
CA CYS A 68 14.75 -13.27 -3.82
C CYS A 68 14.55 -11.75 -3.70
N TYR A 69 14.74 -11.20 -2.51
CA TYR A 69 14.78 -9.77 -2.27
C TYR A 69 16.24 -9.32 -2.33
N LEU A 70 16.55 -8.49 -3.31
CA LEU A 70 17.86 -7.83 -3.40
C LEU A 70 17.67 -6.37 -3.00
N THR A 71 18.20 -6.01 -1.86
CA THR A 71 18.02 -4.67 -1.27
C THR A 71 19.37 -4.04 -0.93
N ALA A 72 19.45 -2.72 -1.03
CA ALA A 72 20.59 -1.93 -0.59
C ALA A 72 20.30 -1.23 0.74
N SER A 73 21.35 -0.83 1.46
CA SER A 73 21.19 -0.02 2.65
C SER A 73 20.63 1.35 2.29
N GLN A 74 19.77 1.90 3.14
CA GLN A 74 19.19 3.23 2.95
C GLN A 74 20.28 4.33 2.84
N ALA A 75 21.41 4.14 3.54
CA ALA A 75 22.55 5.06 3.47
C ALA A 75 23.19 5.11 2.08
N ASP A 76 23.13 4.00 1.34
CA ASP A 76 23.76 3.86 0.01
C ASP A 76 22.75 4.09 -1.13
N GLU A 77 21.45 4.20 -0.85
CA GLU A 77 20.40 4.39 -1.87
C GLU A 77 20.66 5.63 -2.74
N SER A 78 21.14 6.70 -2.13
CA SER A 78 21.49 7.93 -2.85
C SER A 78 22.60 7.73 -3.88
N LEU A 79 23.47 6.75 -3.69
CA LEU A 79 24.57 6.46 -4.62
C LEU A 79 24.07 5.96 -5.97
N PHE A 80 22.89 5.34 -6.05
CA PHE A 80 22.28 4.93 -7.33
C PHE A 80 21.82 6.11 -8.19
N HIS A 81 21.60 7.28 -7.59
CA HIS A 81 21.12 8.48 -8.26
C HIS A 81 22.22 9.49 -8.58
N LEU A 82 23.45 9.27 -8.10
CA LEU A 82 24.58 10.13 -8.41
C LEU A 82 25.15 9.79 -9.80
N HIS A 83 25.13 10.72 -10.72
CA HIS A 83 25.76 10.62 -12.03
C HIS A 83 26.65 11.84 -12.30
N PRO A 84 27.86 11.67 -12.93
CA PRO A 84 28.52 10.44 -13.34
C PRO A 84 29.33 9.79 -12.21
N HIS A 85 29.37 8.46 -12.17
CA HIS A 85 30.29 7.71 -11.33
C HIS A 85 31.67 7.60 -11.99
N ASN A 86 32.72 8.01 -11.31
CA ASN A 86 34.10 7.87 -11.76
C ASN A 86 34.71 6.52 -11.31
N GLY A 87 33.97 5.41 -11.51
CA GLY A 87 34.42 4.07 -11.15
C GLY A 87 33.35 3.21 -10.49
N PRO A 88 33.66 1.96 -10.10
CA PRO A 88 32.73 1.08 -9.41
C PRO A 88 32.38 1.63 -8.02
N VAL A 89 31.09 1.66 -7.70
CA VAL A 89 30.57 2.05 -6.39
C VAL A 89 30.26 0.79 -5.59
N ASN A 90 30.85 0.69 -4.40
CA ASN A 90 30.51 -0.38 -3.47
C ASN A 90 29.25 0.02 -2.67
N VAL A 91 28.24 -0.82 -2.69
CA VAL A 91 26.98 -0.63 -1.99
C VAL A 91 26.79 -1.77 -1.00
N ASN A 92 26.46 -1.45 0.25
CA ASN A 92 26.05 -2.46 1.22
C ASN A 92 24.65 -2.97 0.85
N GLY A 93 24.53 -4.26 0.66
CA GLY A 93 23.28 -4.89 0.26
C GLY A 93 23.03 -6.22 0.95
N ASN A 94 21.82 -6.70 0.79
CA ASN A 94 21.41 -8.04 1.21
C ASN A 94 20.66 -8.74 0.08
N ALA A 95 20.91 -10.03 -0.05
CA ALA A 95 20.13 -10.94 -0.88
C ALA A 95 19.40 -11.92 0.04
N LEU A 96 18.13 -11.64 0.34
CA LEU A 96 17.29 -12.53 1.13
C LEU A 96 16.51 -13.47 0.22
N TRP A 97 16.82 -14.76 0.31
CA TRP A 97 16.11 -15.82 -0.41
C TRP A 97 15.03 -16.41 0.47
N VAL A 98 13.79 -16.29 0.04
CA VAL A 98 12.60 -16.90 0.63
C VAL A 98 12.25 -18.11 -0.23
N SER A 99 12.61 -19.30 0.24
CA SER A 99 12.49 -20.53 -0.51
C SER A 99 11.44 -21.44 0.11
N PHE A 100 10.48 -21.88 -0.69
CA PHE A 100 9.48 -22.85 -0.29
C PHE A 100 10.01 -24.27 -0.56
N GLY A 101 10.00 -25.11 0.47
CA GLY A 101 10.54 -26.48 0.39
C GLY A 101 9.55 -27.43 -0.30
N ASN A 102 10.10 -28.41 -1.04
CA ASN A 102 9.31 -29.47 -1.67
C ASN A 102 8.18 -29.00 -2.61
N THR A 103 8.35 -27.85 -3.26
CA THR A 103 7.41 -27.37 -4.27
C THR A 103 7.40 -28.26 -5.50
N ASN A 104 6.33 -28.20 -6.29
CA ASN A 104 6.25 -28.90 -7.57
C ASN A 104 7.34 -28.40 -8.54
N PRO A 105 8.28 -29.24 -9.02
CA PRO A 105 9.33 -28.83 -9.94
C PRO A 105 8.80 -28.37 -11.31
N GLU A 106 7.59 -28.81 -11.70
CA GLU A 106 6.93 -28.46 -12.95
C GLU A 106 5.95 -27.28 -12.80
N VAL A 107 6.04 -26.53 -11.69
CA VAL A 107 5.15 -25.39 -11.44
C VAL A 107 5.27 -24.36 -12.56
N LYS A 108 4.10 -23.87 -13.00
CA LYS A 108 3.98 -22.77 -13.97
C LYS A 108 3.56 -21.50 -13.24
N ALA A 109 4.38 -20.46 -13.39
CA ALA A 109 4.04 -19.12 -12.96
C ALA A 109 3.52 -18.33 -14.16
N THR A 110 2.31 -17.78 -14.06
CA THR A 110 1.64 -17.04 -15.14
C THR A 110 1.29 -15.64 -14.65
N GLY A 111 1.69 -14.63 -15.42
CA GLY A 111 1.28 -13.26 -15.15
C GLY A 111 -0.21 -13.06 -15.42
N GLU A 112 -0.89 -12.36 -14.53
CA GLU A 112 -2.32 -12.07 -14.63
C GLU A 112 -2.58 -10.55 -14.56
N ASN A 113 -3.71 -10.15 -15.14
CA ASN A 113 -4.10 -8.75 -15.23
C ASN A 113 -2.97 -7.87 -15.81
N PRO A 114 -2.63 -8.07 -17.11
CA PRO A 114 -1.54 -7.35 -17.75
C PRO A 114 -1.83 -5.84 -17.78
N TYR A 115 -0.79 -5.04 -17.62
CA TYR A 115 -0.84 -3.62 -17.91
C TYR A 115 -0.91 -3.41 -19.44
N LEU A 116 -1.42 -2.25 -19.84
CA LEU A 116 -1.50 -1.89 -21.27
C LEU A 116 -0.13 -1.52 -21.86
N ASP A 117 0.78 -1.08 -21.02
CA ASP A 117 2.16 -0.75 -21.38
C ASP A 117 3.08 -1.96 -21.24
N TYR A 118 4.23 -1.88 -21.88
CA TYR A 118 5.27 -2.90 -21.88
C TYR A 118 6.64 -2.25 -21.71
N SER A 119 7.66 -3.06 -21.44
CA SER A 119 9.06 -2.62 -21.35
C SER A 119 9.90 -3.20 -22.49
N ASN A 120 10.94 -2.46 -22.88
CA ASN A 120 11.96 -2.95 -23.81
C ASN A 120 13.32 -2.92 -23.10
N PHE A 121 14.10 -3.98 -23.29
CA PHE A 121 15.42 -4.16 -22.69
C PHE A 121 16.44 -4.39 -23.82
N PHE A 122 17.08 -3.33 -24.27
CA PHE A 122 18.16 -3.35 -25.26
C PHE A 122 19.44 -2.85 -24.58
N ILE A 123 19.88 -3.56 -23.52
CA ILE A 123 20.95 -3.13 -22.63
C ILE A 123 22.15 -4.07 -22.81
N GLY A 124 23.35 -3.48 -22.86
CA GLY A 124 24.60 -4.23 -23.01
C GLY A 124 24.88 -4.65 -24.45
N LYS A 125 25.97 -5.42 -24.63
CA LYS A 125 26.49 -5.84 -25.94
C LYS A 125 25.96 -7.21 -26.38
N ASP A 126 25.37 -7.97 -25.47
CA ASP A 126 24.84 -9.31 -25.73
C ASP A 126 23.39 -9.21 -26.21
N GLU A 127 23.20 -9.27 -27.53
CA GLU A 127 21.88 -9.19 -28.16
C GLU A 127 20.96 -10.37 -27.76
N SER A 128 21.50 -11.51 -27.33
CA SER A 128 20.71 -12.64 -26.85
C SER A 128 19.94 -12.33 -25.55
N LYS A 129 20.33 -11.26 -24.86
CA LYS A 129 19.69 -10.72 -23.66
C LYS A 129 18.71 -9.57 -23.97
N TRP A 130 18.59 -9.17 -25.23
CA TRP A 130 17.65 -8.14 -25.62
C TRP A 130 16.23 -8.70 -25.68
N ALA A 131 15.28 -7.97 -25.12
CA ALA A 131 13.88 -8.36 -25.09
C ALA A 131 13.00 -7.14 -25.37
N GLY A 132 12.16 -7.26 -26.39
CA GLY A 132 11.16 -6.26 -26.74
C GLY A 132 9.74 -6.69 -26.34
N SER A 133 8.87 -5.71 -26.15
CA SER A 133 7.46 -5.93 -25.81
C SER A 133 7.28 -6.87 -24.62
N VAL A 134 8.09 -6.65 -23.57
CA VAL A 134 8.06 -7.44 -22.34
C VAL A 134 6.85 -7.03 -21.54
N SER A 135 5.95 -7.97 -21.29
CA SER A 135 4.70 -7.74 -20.59
C SER A 135 4.94 -7.47 -19.10
N ILE A 136 4.05 -6.67 -18.52
CA ILE A 136 4.04 -6.30 -17.11
C ILE A 136 2.68 -6.70 -16.56
N TYR A 137 2.64 -7.23 -15.34
CA TYR A 137 1.45 -7.79 -14.74
C TYR A 137 1.20 -7.24 -13.33
N ASN A 138 -0.07 -7.23 -12.90
CA ASN A 138 -0.44 -6.90 -11.53
C ASN A 138 -0.19 -8.05 -10.56
N ASN A 139 -0.37 -9.28 -11.04
CA ASN A 139 -0.28 -10.48 -10.24
C ASN A 139 0.51 -11.56 -10.97
N VAL A 140 1.03 -12.52 -10.22
CA VAL A 140 1.64 -13.74 -10.76
C VAL A 140 1.03 -14.94 -10.05
N TRP A 141 0.42 -15.84 -10.83
CA TRP A 141 -0.25 -17.04 -10.37
C TRP A 141 0.65 -18.25 -10.54
N TYR A 142 0.93 -18.98 -9.46
CA TYR A 142 1.63 -20.24 -9.44
C TYR A 142 0.62 -21.38 -9.27
N GLN A 143 0.29 -22.03 -10.37
CA GLN A 143 -0.66 -23.11 -10.37
C GLN A 143 -0.01 -24.41 -9.88
N ASN A 144 -0.66 -25.10 -8.93
CA ASN A 144 -0.12 -26.31 -8.30
C ASN A 144 1.31 -26.10 -7.78
N PHE A 145 1.51 -25.04 -7.03
CA PHE A 145 2.78 -24.71 -6.38
C PHE A 145 3.24 -25.83 -5.44
N TYR A 146 2.30 -26.43 -4.71
CA TYR A 146 2.38 -27.77 -4.12
C TYR A 146 1.24 -28.64 -4.68
N ASN A 147 1.22 -29.90 -4.32
CA ASN A 147 0.11 -30.77 -4.71
C ASN A 147 -1.23 -30.20 -4.16
N SER A 148 -2.10 -29.78 -5.06
CA SER A 148 -3.39 -29.14 -4.75
C SER A 148 -3.32 -27.84 -3.94
N ILE A 149 -2.17 -27.15 -3.98
CA ILE A 149 -2.02 -25.79 -3.41
C ILE A 149 -1.48 -24.86 -4.49
N ASP A 150 -2.17 -23.76 -4.70
CA ASP A 150 -1.72 -22.69 -5.58
C ASP A 150 -1.10 -21.54 -4.75
N MET A 151 -0.32 -20.68 -5.40
CA MET A 151 0.17 -19.44 -4.79
C MET A 151 -0.13 -18.27 -5.72
N LEU A 152 -0.71 -17.20 -5.17
CA LEU A 152 -0.92 -15.94 -5.86
C LEU A 152 0.01 -14.88 -5.28
N VAL A 153 0.90 -14.33 -6.11
CA VAL A 153 1.74 -13.21 -5.74
C VAL A 153 1.14 -11.93 -6.29
N ARG A 154 1.00 -10.93 -5.45
CA ARG A 154 0.36 -9.65 -5.80
C ARG A 154 0.98 -8.47 -5.06
N SER A 155 0.57 -7.26 -5.46
CA SER A 155 0.93 -6.02 -4.81
C SER A 155 -0.04 -5.70 -3.66
N ASN A 156 0.50 -5.17 -2.57
CA ASN A 156 -0.26 -4.43 -1.57
C ASN A 156 0.42 -3.06 -1.39
N GLY A 157 0.03 -2.09 -2.21
CA GLY A 157 0.77 -0.84 -2.35
C GLY A 157 2.19 -1.10 -2.88
N THR A 158 3.21 -0.62 -2.19
CA THR A 158 4.63 -0.81 -2.54
C THR A 158 5.21 -2.14 -2.03
N LEU A 159 4.42 -2.95 -1.33
CA LEU A 159 4.86 -4.22 -0.75
C LEU A 159 4.41 -5.41 -1.59
N MET A 160 5.24 -6.44 -1.64
CA MET A 160 4.89 -7.72 -2.23
C MET A 160 4.18 -8.59 -1.19
N LYS A 161 3.12 -9.24 -1.62
CA LYS A 161 2.28 -10.12 -0.84
C LYS A 161 2.08 -11.43 -1.60
N TYR A 162 1.88 -12.52 -0.88
CA TYR A 162 1.51 -13.80 -1.47
C TYR A 162 0.37 -14.46 -0.67
N ASP A 163 -0.52 -15.14 -1.38
CA ASP A 163 -1.59 -15.93 -0.80
C ASP A 163 -1.36 -17.40 -1.16
N LEU A 164 -1.49 -18.29 -0.20
CA LEU A 164 -1.46 -19.73 -0.43
C LEU A 164 -2.90 -20.27 -0.41
N ILE A 165 -3.33 -20.86 -1.51
CA ILE A 165 -4.69 -21.34 -1.74
C ILE A 165 -4.68 -22.86 -1.63
N VAL A 166 -5.03 -23.37 -0.46
CA VAL A 166 -5.08 -24.80 -0.14
C VAL A 166 -6.45 -25.33 -0.56
N LYS A 167 -6.49 -26.15 -1.63
CA LYS A 167 -7.73 -26.71 -2.16
C LYS A 167 -8.30 -27.79 -1.23
N PRO A 168 -9.61 -28.09 -1.31
CA PRO A 168 -10.20 -29.16 -0.52
C PRO A 168 -9.43 -30.46 -0.60
N GLY A 169 -9.14 -31.06 0.56
CA GLY A 169 -8.38 -32.30 0.68
C GLY A 169 -6.88 -32.21 0.49
N ALA A 170 -6.33 -31.02 0.25
CA ALA A 170 -4.88 -30.81 0.20
C ALA A 170 -4.27 -30.83 1.61
N ASP A 171 -3.02 -31.25 1.71
CA ASP A 171 -2.26 -31.25 2.96
C ASP A 171 -1.47 -29.93 3.10
N GLU A 172 -1.91 -29.07 3.98
CA GLU A 172 -1.28 -27.78 4.28
C GLU A 172 0.11 -27.92 4.95
N LYS A 173 0.42 -29.09 5.50
CA LYS A 173 1.72 -29.37 6.12
C LYS A 173 2.87 -29.47 5.12
N GLN A 174 2.56 -29.54 3.82
CA GLN A 174 3.56 -29.43 2.76
C GLN A 174 4.25 -28.06 2.78
N ILE A 175 3.57 -27.03 3.30
CA ILE A 175 4.06 -25.65 3.25
C ILE A 175 5.19 -25.46 4.27
N SER A 176 6.38 -25.19 3.75
CA SER A 176 7.56 -24.84 4.55
C SER A 176 8.35 -23.75 3.86
N ILE A 177 8.77 -22.73 4.59
CA ILE A 177 9.43 -21.55 4.07
C ILE A 177 10.78 -21.38 4.76
N THR A 178 11.86 -21.26 3.99
CA THR A 178 13.22 -21.06 4.51
C THR A 178 13.74 -19.70 4.07
N TYR A 179 14.32 -18.95 5.00
CA TYR A 179 14.88 -17.62 4.78
C TYR A 179 16.41 -17.67 4.83
N ASN A 180 17.05 -17.66 3.67
CA ASN A 180 18.51 -17.65 3.55
C ASN A 180 19.01 -16.24 3.27
N GLY A 181 20.04 -15.79 3.97
CA GLY A 181 20.52 -14.41 3.96
C GLY A 181 20.02 -13.56 5.13
N ALA A 182 19.18 -14.15 6.00
CA ALA A 182 18.84 -13.58 7.29
C ALA A 182 19.92 -13.88 8.33
N GLU A 183 20.23 -12.91 9.18
CA GLU A 183 21.11 -13.09 10.35
C GLU A 183 20.33 -13.69 11.54
N LYS A 184 19.05 -13.34 11.66
CA LYS A 184 18.17 -13.80 12.72
C LYS A 184 16.73 -13.85 12.24
N ILE A 185 16.00 -14.88 12.68
CA ILE A 185 14.56 -14.99 12.49
C ILE A 185 13.93 -15.25 13.85
N GLU A 186 12.86 -14.54 14.18
CA GLU A 186 12.13 -14.72 15.43
C GLU A 186 10.65 -14.37 15.28
N ILE A 187 9.82 -14.97 16.13
CA ILE A 187 8.39 -14.67 16.22
C ILE A 187 8.18 -13.81 17.46
N ARG A 188 7.61 -12.61 17.28
CA ARG A 188 7.21 -11.72 18.38
C ARG A 188 5.75 -11.31 18.16
N ASN A 189 4.91 -11.42 19.19
CA ASN A 189 3.49 -11.06 19.13
C ASN A 189 2.73 -11.69 17.94
N GLY A 190 3.20 -12.87 17.47
CA GLY A 190 2.60 -13.59 16.34
C GLY A 190 3.11 -13.18 14.97
N SER A 191 3.87 -12.10 14.83
CA SER A 191 4.53 -11.65 13.61
C SER A 191 5.95 -12.22 13.51
N LEU A 192 6.42 -12.42 12.28
CA LEU A 192 7.75 -12.92 11.96
C LEU A 192 8.69 -11.75 11.67
N TYR A 193 9.81 -11.70 12.38
CA TYR A 193 10.85 -10.69 12.20
C TYR A 193 12.09 -11.33 11.62
N ILE A 194 12.52 -10.84 10.47
CA ILE A 194 13.66 -11.33 9.70
C ILE A 194 14.71 -10.23 9.67
N THR A 195 15.74 -10.37 10.48
CA THR A 195 16.85 -9.41 10.57
C THR A 195 17.91 -9.75 9.53
N THR A 196 18.35 -8.75 8.77
CA THR A 196 19.44 -8.83 7.80
C THR A 196 20.56 -7.84 8.20
N ASN A 197 21.67 -7.89 7.52
CA ASN A 197 22.79 -6.97 7.74
C ASN A 197 22.49 -5.50 7.39
N ILE A 198 21.36 -5.22 6.71
CA ILE A 198 20.98 -3.85 6.30
C ILE A 198 19.63 -3.37 6.88
N GLY A 199 18.97 -4.19 7.67
CA GLY A 199 17.69 -3.84 8.26
C GLY A 199 16.83 -5.04 8.61
N GLN A 200 15.58 -4.80 8.94
CA GLN A 200 14.62 -5.81 9.36
C GLN A 200 13.40 -5.83 8.44
N ILE A 201 13.00 -7.03 8.04
CA ILE A 201 11.74 -7.29 7.33
C ILE A 201 10.77 -7.90 8.33
N THR A 202 9.52 -7.48 8.29
CA THR A 202 8.45 -8.01 9.15
C THR A 202 7.34 -8.60 8.31
N GLU A 203 7.01 -9.87 8.55
CA GLU A 203 5.78 -10.47 8.07
C GLU A 203 4.75 -10.45 9.20
N ALA A 204 3.61 -9.82 8.96
CA ALA A 204 2.55 -9.72 9.96
C ALA A 204 2.02 -11.12 10.34
N LYS A 205 1.39 -11.21 11.52
CA LYS A 205 0.68 -12.42 11.95
C LYS A 205 -0.19 -12.95 10.79
N PRO A 206 -0.08 -14.25 10.44
CA PRO A 206 -0.79 -14.79 9.29
C PRO A 206 -2.31 -14.77 9.52
N LEU A 207 -3.04 -14.30 8.54
CA LEU A 207 -4.48 -14.47 8.46
C LEU A 207 -4.78 -15.75 7.68
N ALA A 208 -5.81 -16.47 8.12
CA ALA A 208 -6.33 -17.60 7.36
C ALA A 208 -7.85 -17.60 7.41
N TYR A 209 -8.48 -18.01 6.31
CA TYR A 209 -9.93 -18.08 6.22
C TYR A 209 -10.39 -19.16 5.23
N LEU A 210 -11.59 -19.68 5.45
CA LEU A 210 -12.23 -20.63 4.56
C LEU A 210 -13.15 -19.91 3.58
N VAL A 211 -13.16 -20.40 2.35
CA VAL A 211 -14.09 -20.01 1.29
C VAL A 211 -14.65 -21.26 0.61
N ASP A 212 -15.90 -21.17 0.11
CA ASP A 212 -16.50 -22.29 -0.60
C ASP A 212 -15.87 -22.52 -1.98
N SER A 213 -15.44 -21.41 -2.64
CA SER A 213 -14.64 -21.45 -3.86
C SER A 213 -13.72 -20.23 -3.92
N TRP A 214 -12.52 -20.41 -4.45
CA TRP A 214 -11.57 -19.33 -4.66
C TRP A 214 -11.66 -18.80 -6.10
N ASN A 215 -11.67 -17.45 -6.22
CA ASN A 215 -11.37 -16.75 -7.46
C ASN A 215 -10.65 -15.44 -7.13
N THR A 216 -9.95 -14.86 -8.08
CA THR A 216 -9.15 -13.63 -7.91
C THR A 216 -9.99 -12.40 -7.53
N ASN A 217 -11.31 -12.46 -7.68
CA ASN A 217 -12.26 -11.42 -7.33
C ASN A 217 -13.07 -11.74 -6.06
N THR A 218 -12.63 -12.73 -5.26
CA THR A 218 -13.32 -13.09 -4.02
C THR A 218 -13.28 -11.90 -3.07
N THR A 219 -14.44 -11.25 -2.86
CA THR A 219 -14.60 -10.19 -1.88
C THR A 219 -14.61 -10.79 -0.48
N PHE A 220 -14.10 -10.06 0.51
CA PHE A 220 -13.97 -10.51 1.90
C PHE A 220 -15.30 -10.69 2.66
N SER A 221 -16.46 -10.57 1.99
CA SER A 221 -17.77 -10.86 2.57
C SER A 221 -18.02 -12.36 2.63
N ASN A 222 -18.41 -12.88 3.80
CA ASN A 222 -18.71 -14.28 4.10
C ASN A 222 -17.51 -15.23 4.29
N GLN A 223 -16.37 -14.74 4.77
CA GLN A 223 -15.22 -15.58 5.08
C GLN A 223 -15.30 -16.08 6.53
N GLN A 224 -15.08 -17.38 6.71
CA GLN A 224 -14.91 -17.94 8.04
C GLN A 224 -13.43 -17.88 8.44
N THR A 225 -13.09 -17.03 9.40
CA THR A 225 -11.71 -16.91 9.90
C THR A 225 -11.26 -18.21 10.56
N VAL A 226 -10.01 -18.60 10.28
CA VAL A 226 -9.32 -19.74 10.86
C VAL A 226 -8.16 -19.26 11.71
N ALA A 227 -8.03 -19.78 12.92
CA ALA A 227 -6.86 -19.48 13.78
C ALA A 227 -5.59 -20.03 13.13
N CYS A 228 -4.66 -19.14 12.78
CA CYS A 228 -3.39 -19.47 12.14
C CYS A 228 -2.23 -18.78 12.86
N LYS A 229 -1.11 -19.47 13.01
CA LYS A 229 0.12 -18.96 13.63
C LYS A 229 1.33 -19.44 12.86
N PHE A 230 2.40 -18.63 12.83
CA PHE A 230 3.72 -19.10 12.42
C PHE A 230 4.27 -20.09 13.47
N ALA A 231 4.97 -21.11 12.98
CA ALA A 231 5.83 -21.99 13.77
C ALA A 231 7.23 -21.93 13.18
N LEU A 232 8.26 -21.74 14.02
CA LEU A 232 9.64 -21.55 13.61
C LEU A 232 10.51 -22.69 14.15
N SER A 233 11.29 -23.32 13.26
CA SER A 233 12.32 -24.30 13.62
C SER A 233 13.61 -23.98 12.85
N GLY A 234 14.63 -23.48 13.55
CA GLY A 234 15.82 -22.93 12.88
C GLY A 234 15.45 -21.78 11.96
N ASN A 235 15.77 -21.88 10.68
CA ASN A 235 15.42 -20.90 9.64
C ASN A 235 14.16 -21.28 8.85
N THR A 236 13.44 -22.32 9.27
CA THR A 236 12.26 -22.81 8.57
C THR A 236 10.99 -22.41 9.31
N VAL A 237 10.11 -21.77 8.59
CA VAL A 237 8.79 -21.32 9.04
C VAL A 237 7.72 -22.21 8.44
N THR A 238 6.75 -22.60 9.25
CA THR A 238 5.54 -23.35 8.86
C THR A 238 4.31 -22.68 9.45
N PHE A 239 3.13 -23.14 9.08
CA PHE A 239 1.86 -22.66 9.64
C PHE A 239 1.26 -23.70 10.60
N ASN A 240 0.73 -23.22 11.72
CA ASN A 240 0.03 -24.04 12.70
C ASN A 240 -1.43 -23.54 12.83
N PHE A 241 -2.37 -24.48 12.80
CA PHE A 241 -3.80 -24.27 12.93
C PHE A 241 -4.30 -24.90 14.25
N PRO A 242 -4.20 -24.18 15.38
CA PRO A 242 -4.41 -24.76 16.72
C PRO A 242 -5.81 -25.32 16.94
N ASN A 243 -6.82 -24.82 16.24
CA ASN A 243 -8.21 -25.25 16.35
C ASN A 243 -8.65 -26.16 15.18
N GLY A 244 -7.72 -26.51 14.27
CA GLY A 244 -8.07 -27.17 13.01
C GLY A 244 -8.94 -26.30 12.10
N PHE A 245 -9.39 -26.86 10.99
CA PHE A 245 -10.32 -26.22 10.07
C PHE A 245 -11.04 -27.30 9.22
N ASP A 246 -12.09 -26.91 8.48
CA ASP A 246 -12.82 -27.82 7.59
C ASP A 246 -12.04 -28.06 6.29
N HIS A 247 -11.46 -29.26 6.14
CA HIS A 247 -10.68 -29.66 4.96
C HIS A 247 -11.52 -29.89 3.69
N ASN A 248 -12.85 -29.81 3.76
CA ASN A 248 -13.71 -29.87 2.57
C ASN A 248 -13.88 -28.49 1.91
N LYS A 249 -13.38 -27.43 2.54
CA LYS A 249 -13.38 -26.05 2.01
C LYS A 249 -12.00 -25.65 1.55
N THR A 250 -11.96 -24.61 0.71
CA THR A 250 -10.68 -23.98 0.34
C THR A 250 -10.19 -23.13 1.51
N LEU A 251 -8.98 -23.39 1.98
CA LEU A 251 -8.28 -22.54 2.95
C LEU A 251 -7.39 -21.56 2.21
N VAL A 252 -7.51 -20.29 2.54
CA VAL A 252 -6.59 -19.24 2.08
C VAL A 252 -5.73 -18.80 3.26
N ILE A 253 -4.41 -18.85 3.09
CA ILE A 253 -3.44 -18.34 4.05
C ILE A 253 -2.90 -17.03 3.46
N ASP A 254 -3.24 -15.91 4.11
CA ASP A 254 -2.93 -14.55 3.70
C ASP A 254 -2.10 -13.86 4.77
N PRO A 255 -0.78 -13.67 4.57
CA PRO A 255 0.08 -13.12 5.62
C PRO A 255 -0.02 -11.61 5.86
N THR A 256 -0.77 -10.82 5.09
CA THR A 256 -0.47 -9.38 5.03
C THR A 256 -1.60 -8.37 5.13
N LEU A 257 -2.86 -8.68 4.99
CA LEU A 257 -3.89 -7.66 5.23
C LEU A 257 -4.24 -7.63 6.72
N ILE A 258 -3.83 -6.58 7.43
CA ILE A 258 -4.16 -6.42 8.85
C ILE A 258 -5.63 -6.05 8.98
N PHE A 259 -6.07 -4.98 8.30
CA PHE A 259 -7.48 -4.64 8.19
C PHE A 259 -7.74 -3.63 7.07
N SER A 260 -9.00 -3.52 6.65
CA SER A 260 -9.52 -2.44 5.82
C SER A 260 -10.86 -2.00 6.41
N THR A 261 -11.01 -0.72 6.65
CA THR A 261 -12.25 -0.16 7.22
C THR A 261 -12.53 1.22 6.66
N TYR A 262 -13.78 1.64 6.77
CA TYR A 262 -14.15 3.03 6.59
C TYR A 262 -14.05 3.76 7.93
N THR A 263 -13.93 5.09 7.89
CA THR A 263 -13.96 5.93 9.11
C THR A 263 -15.28 5.84 9.86
N GLY A 264 -16.35 5.41 9.19
CA GLY A 264 -17.72 5.46 9.72
C GLY A 264 -18.35 6.83 9.58
N SER A 265 -17.69 7.78 8.93
CA SER A 265 -18.25 9.11 8.66
C SER A 265 -19.40 9.02 7.65
N THR A 266 -20.47 9.74 7.94
CA THR A 266 -21.53 10.04 6.98
C THR A 266 -21.40 11.46 6.41
N ALA A 267 -20.50 12.28 6.95
CA ALA A 267 -20.06 13.54 6.35
C ALA A 267 -19.05 13.27 5.23
N ASP A 268 -18.93 14.22 4.31
CA ASP A 268 -17.89 14.17 3.27
C ASP A 268 -16.52 14.35 3.91
N ASN A 269 -15.61 13.41 3.66
CA ASN A 269 -14.29 13.43 4.27
C ASN A 269 -13.21 12.90 3.30
N PHE A 270 -12.01 13.49 3.39
CA PHE A 270 -10.88 13.17 2.52
C PHE A 270 -9.64 12.87 3.37
N GLY A 271 -9.05 11.68 3.19
CA GLY A 271 -7.80 11.31 3.84
C GLY A 271 -6.60 11.97 3.15
N TYR A 272 -5.71 12.57 3.93
CA TYR A 272 -4.46 13.17 3.44
C TYR A 272 -3.22 12.43 3.91
N THR A 273 -3.23 11.92 5.13
CA THR A 273 -2.04 11.39 5.78
C THR A 273 -2.39 10.32 6.79
N SER A 274 -1.46 9.41 7.06
CA SER A 274 -1.60 8.37 8.07
C SER A 274 -0.25 8.05 8.69
N THR A 275 -0.27 7.52 9.92
CA THR A 275 0.89 6.99 10.62
C THR A 275 0.46 5.90 11.59
N TYR A 276 1.40 5.31 12.31
CA TYR A 276 1.13 4.30 13.33
C TYR A 276 2.09 4.43 14.50
N ASP A 277 1.70 3.93 15.67
CA ASP A 277 2.56 3.88 16.85
C ASP A 277 3.23 2.50 17.04
N ALA A 278 4.03 2.40 18.11
CA ALA A 278 4.74 1.17 18.43
C ALA A 278 3.81 -0.01 18.81
N ALA A 279 2.58 0.26 19.24
CA ALA A 279 1.54 -0.74 19.49
C ALA A 279 0.86 -1.23 18.20
N GLY A 280 1.08 -0.52 17.10
CA GLY A 280 0.45 -0.78 15.81
C GLY A 280 -0.91 -0.12 15.65
N ASP A 281 -1.28 0.80 16.54
CA ASP A 281 -2.49 1.61 16.39
C ASP A 281 -2.33 2.55 15.20
N LEU A 282 -3.35 2.61 14.33
CA LEU A 282 -3.30 3.41 13.12
C LEU A 282 -3.93 4.78 13.33
N TYR A 283 -3.24 5.83 12.93
CA TYR A 283 -3.74 7.20 12.92
C TYR A 283 -4.05 7.65 11.50
N LEU A 284 -5.23 8.21 11.30
CA LEU A 284 -5.65 8.84 10.06
C LEU A 284 -5.85 10.33 10.29
N GLY A 285 -5.40 11.15 9.35
CA GLY A 285 -5.66 12.58 9.29
C GLY A 285 -6.21 12.98 7.94
N GLY A 286 -7.29 13.71 7.94
CA GLY A 286 -7.93 14.23 6.75
C GLY A 286 -8.73 15.48 7.07
N TYR A 287 -9.37 16.09 6.09
CA TYR A 287 -10.37 17.11 6.38
C TYR A 287 -11.78 16.54 6.31
N VAL A 288 -12.65 17.11 7.09
CA VAL A 288 -14.08 16.78 7.16
C VAL A 288 -14.89 18.00 6.78
N ASN A 289 -15.76 17.81 5.79
CA ASN A 289 -16.72 18.82 5.39
C ASN A 289 -18.11 18.34 5.82
N ALA A 290 -18.66 19.00 6.83
CA ALA A 290 -19.97 18.62 7.35
C ALA A 290 -21.15 19.32 6.64
N ILE A 291 -20.89 20.13 5.61
CA ILE A 291 -21.92 20.89 4.89
C ILE A 291 -21.92 20.57 3.40
N SER A 292 -23.10 20.34 2.83
CA SER A 292 -23.28 20.16 1.39
C SER A 292 -23.00 21.44 0.62
N PHE A 293 -22.17 21.38 -0.41
CA PHE A 293 -21.90 22.48 -1.34
C PHE A 293 -23.14 23.02 -2.05
N THR A 294 -24.08 22.13 -2.34
CA THR A 294 -25.27 22.46 -3.14
C THR A 294 -26.36 23.06 -2.30
N THR A 295 -26.48 22.65 -1.03
CA THR A 295 -27.63 23.03 -0.17
C THR A 295 -27.23 23.86 1.03
N GLY A 296 -25.94 23.94 1.43
CA GLY A 296 -25.50 24.58 2.66
C GLY A 296 -26.00 23.90 3.94
N LEU A 297 -26.57 22.70 3.82
CA LEU A 297 -27.11 21.95 4.96
C LEU A 297 -26.12 20.89 5.43
N PRO A 298 -26.16 20.50 6.72
CA PRO A 298 -25.33 19.40 7.23
C PRO A 298 -25.52 18.12 6.42
N THR A 299 -24.44 17.51 5.98
CA THR A 299 -24.45 16.30 5.13
C THR A 299 -24.27 15.02 5.92
N GLY A 300 -23.99 15.11 7.21
CA GLY A 300 -23.74 13.94 8.04
C GLY A 300 -22.86 14.27 9.23
N ALA A 301 -22.35 13.23 9.90
CA ALA A 301 -21.50 13.34 11.07
C ALA A 301 -20.18 12.60 10.85
N TYR A 302 -19.10 13.16 11.34
CA TYR A 302 -17.82 12.45 11.52
C TYR A 302 -17.86 11.74 12.88
N PRO A 303 -17.41 10.47 12.96
CA PRO A 303 -17.45 9.74 14.22
C PRO A 303 -16.45 10.33 15.20
N THR A 304 -16.93 10.96 16.25
CA THR A 304 -16.10 11.44 17.37
C THR A 304 -16.30 10.52 18.58
N THR A 305 -15.30 10.47 19.44
CA THR A 305 -15.34 9.65 20.66
C THR A 305 -15.58 10.55 21.89
N ALA A 306 -16.33 10.04 22.86
CA ALA A 306 -16.57 10.78 24.10
C ALA A 306 -15.23 11.01 24.84
N GLY A 307 -14.99 12.28 25.23
CA GLY A 307 -13.74 12.68 25.90
C GLY A 307 -12.58 13.02 24.99
N ALA A 308 -12.75 12.95 23.68
CA ALA A 308 -11.78 13.46 22.70
C ALA A 308 -11.66 14.99 22.77
N PHE A 309 -10.57 15.53 22.22
CA PHE A 309 -10.22 16.96 22.30
C PHE A 309 -11.35 17.88 21.83
N ASP A 310 -11.93 17.61 20.66
CA ASP A 310 -13.09 18.31 20.13
C ASP A 310 -14.04 17.33 19.44
N VAL A 311 -15.30 17.34 19.85
CA VAL A 311 -16.37 16.50 19.28
C VAL A 311 -17.30 17.29 18.36
N THR A 312 -17.03 18.58 18.17
CA THR A 312 -17.84 19.53 17.42
C THR A 312 -17.12 19.98 16.15
N TRP A 313 -17.82 19.95 15.04
CA TRP A 313 -17.33 20.58 13.83
C TRP A 313 -17.51 22.10 13.94
N ASN A 314 -16.43 22.85 13.79
CA ASN A 314 -16.37 24.30 14.01
C ASN A 314 -16.18 25.11 12.72
N GLY A 315 -15.84 24.44 11.57
CA GLY A 315 -15.66 25.11 10.29
C GLY A 315 -16.85 25.94 9.87
N GLY A 316 -16.64 27.10 9.27
CA GLY A 316 -17.57 28.18 9.04
C GLY A 316 -18.90 27.83 8.34
N THR A 317 -19.83 28.78 8.34
CA THR A 317 -21.20 28.64 7.83
C THR A 317 -21.30 28.51 6.30
N GLY A 318 -20.41 27.82 5.67
CA GLY A 318 -20.45 27.32 4.29
C GLY A 318 -20.89 28.30 3.19
N GLY A 319 -20.18 28.23 2.10
CA GLY A 319 -20.67 28.75 0.82
C GLY A 319 -19.79 29.76 0.09
N GLN A 320 -18.79 30.30 0.74
CA GLN A 320 -17.72 31.03 0.04
C GLN A 320 -16.43 30.58 0.70
N GLY A 321 -15.69 29.73 0.02
CA GLY A 321 -14.36 29.37 0.50
C GLY A 321 -13.61 30.63 0.93
N GLY A 322 -13.03 30.60 2.10
CA GLY A 322 -12.15 31.69 2.54
C GLY A 322 -11.22 32.03 1.40
N THR A 323 -11.08 33.28 1.09
CA THR A 323 -10.41 33.80 -0.11
C THR A 323 -8.97 33.32 -0.32
N GLY A 324 -8.49 32.36 0.44
CA GLY A 324 -7.14 31.81 0.41
C GLY A 324 -6.98 30.30 0.39
N SER A 325 -8.01 29.51 0.72
CA SER A 325 -7.83 28.05 0.88
C SER A 325 -7.69 27.26 -0.43
N GLY A 326 -8.18 27.79 -1.54
CA GLY A 326 -8.25 27.04 -2.79
C GLY A 326 -9.19 25.81 -2.79
N ILE A 327 -9.74 25.46 -1.61
CA ILE A 327 -10.64 24.30 -1.39
C ILE A 327 -12.06 24.80 -1.29
N GLY A 328 -12.59 25.82 -1.61
CA GLY A 328 -13.97 26.27 -1.75
C GLY A 328 -14.97 25.94 -0.60
N TYR A 329 -14.54 25.41 0.56
CA TYR A 329 -15.41 24.86 1.61
C TYR A 329 -14.85 25.03 2.99
N SER A 330 -15.71 25.16 3.97
CA SER A 330 -15.33 25.10 5.37
C SER A 330 -15.06 23.68 5.81
N CYS A 331 -13.91 23.42 6.37
CA CYS A 331 -13.55 22.08 6.82
C CYS A 331 -12.62 22.13 8.03
N ASP A 332 -12.82 21.20 8.95
CA ASP A 332 -11.91 20.92 10.07
C ASP A 332 -11.05 19.69 9.77
N MET A 333 -9.91 19.58 10.40
CA MET A 333 -9.16 18.32 10.40
C MET A 333 -9.95 17.27 11.18
N GLY A 334 -10.15 16.09 10.60
CA GLY A 334 -10.58 14.89 11.29
C GLY A 334 -9.40 14.01 11.61
N ILE A 335 -9.17 13.73 12.87
CA ILE A 335 -8.07 12.87 13.36
C ILE A 335 -8.68 11.66 14.04
N THR A 336 -8.34 10.46 13.54
CA THR A 336 -8.89 9.22 14.06
C THR A 336 -7.78 8.22 14.34
N LYS A 337 -7.82 7.61 15.53
CA LYS A 337 -6.95 6.51 15.95
C LYS A 337 -7.74 5.21 16.02
N PHE A 338 -7.27 4.18 15.32
CA PHE A 338 -7.84 2.83 15.32
C PHE A 338 -6.98 1.87 16.11
N THR A 339 -7.61 0.85 16.71
CA THR A 339 -6.90 -0.34 17.21
C THR A 339 -6.12 -1.03 16.08
N PRO A 340 -5.06 -1.80 16.39
CA PRO A 340 -4.19 -2.42 15.37
C PRO A 340 -4.91 -3.36 14.40
N ASN A 341 -6.06 -3.90 14.80
CA ASN A 341 -6.91 -4.77 13.99
C ASN A 341 -8.11 -4.03 13.34
N GLY A 342 -8.20 -2.70 13.50
CA GLY A 342 -9.23 -1.87 12.89
C GLY A 342 -10.66 -2.13 13.37
N THR A 343 -10.86 -2.89 14.46
CA THR A 343 -12.20 -3.26 14.95
C THR A 343 -12.85 -2.21 15.82
N ALA A 344 -12.08 -1.23 16.32
CA ALA A 344 -12.58 -0.16 17.18
C ALA A 344 -11.80 1.14 16.94
N LEU A 345 -12.48 2.25 17.25
CA LEU A 345 -11.84 3.56 17.43
C LEU A 345 -11.28 3.64 18.85
N ILE A 346 -10.01 4.07 18.98
CA ILE A 346 -9.42 4.41 20.27
C ILE A 346 -9.85 5.83 20.62
N TYR A 347 -9.63 6.75 19.69
CA TYR A 347 -10.26 8.07 19.71
C TYR A 347 -10.50 8.61 18.29
N SER A 348 -11.40 9.56 18.21
CA SER A 348 -11.66 10.35 17.00
C SER A 348 -12.12 11.74 17.39
N THR A 349 -11.48 12.76 16.81
CA THR A 349 -11.64 14.16 17.20
C THR A 349 -11.61 15.08 15.98
N PHE A 350 -12.19 16.27 16.12
CA PHE A 350 -11.87 17.40 15.25
C PHE A 350 -10.66 18.17 15.77
N LEU A 351 -10.03 18.91 14.87
CA LEU A 351 -9.02 19.91 15.16
C LEU A 351 -9.17 21.04 14.17
N GLY A 352 -9.72 22.16 14.63
CA GLY A 352 -9.99 23.32 13.80
C GLY A 352 -10.53 24.50 14.59
N GLY A 353 -10.77 25.58 13.89
CA GLY A 353 -11.43 26.79 14.35
C GLY A 353 -12.61 27.15 13.47
N SER A 354 -12.89 28.43 13.29
CA SER A 354 -14.09 28.91 12.57
C SER A 354 -13.93 29.01 11.04
N ASP A 355 -12.80 28.65 10.46
CA ASP A 355 -12.53 28.64 9.00
C ASP A 355 -11.99 27.26 8.56
N ASN A 356 -11.03 27.16 7.68
CA ASN A 356 -10.60 25.92 7.04
C ASN A 356 -9.29 25.38 7.59
N GLU A 357 -9.25 24.10 7.91
CA GLU A 357 -8.08 23.37 8.35
C GLU A 357 -7.81 22.15 7.50
N THR A 358 -6.53 21.91 7.21
CA THR A 358 -6.08 20.73 6.51
C THR A 358 -4.82 20.13 7.15
N PRO A 359 -4.80 18.84 7.48
CA PRO A 359 -3.59 18.18 7.92
C PRO A 359 -2.69 17.87 6.71
N HIS A 360 -1.39 18.07 6.87
CA HIS A 360 -0.42 17.77 5.82
C HIS A 360 0.46 16.55 6.16
N SER A 361 0.76 16.37 7.43
CA SER A 361 1.58 15.26 7.91
C SER A 361 1.20 14.85 9.33
N LEU A 362 1.27 13.56 9.58
CA LEU A 362 1.14 12.94 10.89
C LEU A 362 2.39 12.13 11.20
N PHE A 363 2.89 12.20 12.44
CA PHE A 363 3.89 11.25 12.92
C PHE A 363 3.72 11.04 14.43
N VAL A 364 4.10 9.87 14.90
CA VAL A 364 4.13 9.56 16.32
C VAL A 364 5.55 9.71 16.83
N ASN A 365 5.74 10.52 17.87
CA ASN A 365 7.04 10.73 18.46
C ASN A 365 7.44 9.56 19.40
N ASN A 366 8.65 9.60 19.94
CA ASN A 366 9.18 8.56 20.85
C ASN A 366 8.51 8.53 22.24
N GLN A 367 7.55 9.41 22.51
CA GLN A 367 6.72 9.45 23.71
C GLN A 367 5.29 8.95 23.43
N ASP A 368 5.08 8.30 22.27
CA ASP A 368 3.78 7.83 21.77
C ASP A 368 2.72 8.95 21.67
N GLN A 369 3.16 10.18 21.36
CA GLN A 369 2.27 11.32 21.13
C GLN A 369 2.13 11.56 19.62
N LEU A 370 0.90 11.81 19.17
CA LEU A 370 0.64 12.16 17.79
C LEU A 370 0.97 13.64 17.54
N VAL A 371 1.89 13.90 16.63
CA VAL A 371 2.17 15.24 16.13
C VAL A 371 1.43 15.43 14.82
N VAL A 372 0.58 16.45 14.78
CA VAL A 372 -0.19 16.87 13.61
C VAL A 372 0.42 18.16 13.08
N TYR A 373 0.90 18.12 11.86
CA TYR A 373 1.36 19.28 11.12
C TYR A 373 0.32 19.61 10.06
N GLY A 374 -0.11 20.86 9.99
CA GLY A 374 -1.18 21.24 9.09
C GLY A 374 -1.17 22.73 8.76
N ARG A 375 -2.27 23.17 8.17
CA ARG A 375 -2.54 24.56 7.84
C ARG A 375 -3.91 24.95 8.39
N THR A 376 -3.98 26.16 8.94
CA THR A 376 -5.22 26.78 9.39
C THR A 376 -5.46 28.13 8.71
N TYR A 377 -6.72 28.47 8.52
CA TYR A 377 -7.17 29.81 8.13
C TYR A 377 -7.98 30.48 9.24
N SER A 378 -8.12 29.80 10.39
CA SER A 378 -8.91 30.26 11.52
C SER A 378 -8.09 31.18 12.44
N ASN A 379 -8.66 32.31 12.80
CA ASN A 379 -8.07 33.21 13.78
C ASN A 379 -8.30 32.74 15.23
N ASP A 380 -9.14 31.77 15.43
CA ASP A 380 -9.49 31.11 16.69
C ASP A 380 -9.04 29.65 16.73
N PHE A 381 -8.04 29.26 15.91
CA PHE A 381 -7.44 27.94 15.97
C PHE A 381 -6.95 27.64 17.41
N PRO A 382 -7.22 26.43 17.96
CA PRO A 382 -6.92 26.13 19.36
C PRO A 382 -5.41 26.08 19.61
N THR A 383 -4.90 27.07 20.36
CA THR A 383 -3.51 27.16 20.79
C THR A 383 -3.41 26.97 22.31
N THR A 384 -2.26 26.48 22.79
CA THR A 384 -2.00 26.40 24.24
C THR A 384 -1.53 27.75 24.77
N ALA A 385 -1.84 28.05 26.04
CA ALA A 385 -1.50 29.34 26.68
C ALA A 385 0.03 29.65 26.71
N THR A 386 0.87 28.66 26.50
CA THR A 386 2.34 28.75 26.49
C THR A 386 2.93 28.51 25.09
N ALA A 387 2.10 28.52 24.05
CA ALA A 387 2.57 28.34 22.67
C ALA A 387 3.50 29.49 22.26
N TYR A 388 4.46 29.18 21.40
CA TYR A 388 5.42 30.15 20.86
C TYR A 388 4.74 31.31 20.17
N ASP A 389 3.71 31.00 19.36
CA ASP A 389 2.82 32.00 18.74
C ASP A 389 1.37 31.55 18.91
N GLN A 390 0.52 32.47 19.34
CA GLN A 390 -0.91 32.27 19.53
C GLN A 390 -1.73 33.18 18.61
N THR A 391 -1.07 33.84 17.66
CA THR A 391 -1.66 34.87 16.82
C THR A 391 -1.75 34.39 15.38
N TYR A 392 -2.96 34.42 14.81
CA TYR A 392 -3.14 34.22 13.38
C TYR A 392 -2.62 35.42 12.59
N ASN A 393 -1.66 35.22 11.69
CA ASN A 393 -0.99 36.28 10.97
C ASN A 393 -1.58 36.55 9.56
N GLY A 394 -2.65 35.84 9.18
CA GLY A 394 -3.40 36.02 7.93
C GLY A 394 -2.89 35.14 6.77
N LEU A 395 -3.70 35.00 5.71
CA LEU A 395 -3.42 34.24 4.49
C LEU A 395 -3.15 32.74 4.70
N GLY A 396 -3.46 32.21 5.87
CA GLY A 396 -3.25 30.81 6.28
C GLY A 396 -1.89 30.61 6.94
N ASP A 397 -1.93 30.10 8.15
CA ASP A 397 -0.77 29.80 8.98
C ASP A 397 -0.50 28.31 9.06
N ILE A 398 0.74 27.97 9.33
CA ILE A 398 1.15 26.59 9.67
C ILE A 398 0.78 26.32 11.12
N SER A 399 0.08 25.22 11.36
CA SER A 399 -0.22 24.74 12.69
C SER A 399 0.58 23.48 13.04
N VAL A 400 1.02 23.37 14.29
CA VAL A 400 1.62 22.18 14.86
C VAL A 400 0.91 21.86 16.16
N THR A 401 0.27 20.69 16.23
CA THR A 401 -0.47 20.25 17.41
C THR A 401 0.05 18.90 17.87
N VAL A 402 0.14 18.70 19.17
CA VAL A 402 0.56 17.43 19.76
C VAL A 402 -0.57 16.88 20.62
N PHE A 403 -1.07 15.70 20.27
CA PHE A 403 -2.03 14.96 21.06
C PHE A 403 -1.33 13.91 21.93
N ASN A 404 -1.83 13.72 23.14
CA ASN A 404 -1.44 12.60 23.97
C ASN A 404 -2.07 11.29 23.44
N GLN A 405 -1.82 10.17 24.11
CA GLN A 405 -2.32 8.85 23.68
C GLN A 405 -3.86 8.73 23.71
N SER A 406 -4.56 9.62 24.40
CA SER A 406 -6.02 9.61 24.56
C SER A 406 -6.74 10.53 23.56
N GLY A 407 -6.02 11.35 22.82
CA GLY A 407 -6.53 12.31 21.84
C GLY A 407 -6.85 13.67 22.39
#